data_14206a8c4cbafbdd086829697ebd7417
#
_entry.id   14206a8c4cbafbdd086829697ebd7417
#
_cell.length_a   1.000
_cell.length_b   1.000
_cell.length_c   1.000
_cell.angle_alpha   90.00
_cell.angle_beta   90.00
_cell.angle_gamma   90.00
#
_symmetry.space_group_name_H-M   'P 1'
#
loop_
_entity.id
_entity.type
_entity.pdbx_description
1 polymer ?
#
loop_
_entity_poly.entity_id
_entity_poly.type
_entity_poly.pdbx_seq_one_letter_code
_entity_poly.pdbx_strand_id
1 'polypeptide(L)'
;SEQVRMEATRRDFVANVSHELKTPVGAMSLLAEALLESADDPDSVRHFGGKVVAESKRLGNMVTELIALSRLQGAEKLPDLEVVDVDTVVNEAMDRSKLAAENAGISVTTDHPSGLEVLGDQALLVTALANLIQNAIAYSSDGAPVSVSRALRGDNVAFAVTDRGIGIAKGDQERVFERFFRVDKARSRATGGTGLGLAIAKHVAANHNGSISLWSKLGTGSTFTLQIPAYFEEEDDASVTERENQ
;
A
#
# COMPACT_ATOMS: atom_id res chain seq x y z
N SER A 1 -10.96 -1.19 29.88
CA SER A 1 -9.97 -0.10 29.83
C SER A 1 -9.20 -0.16 28.53
N GLU A 2 -8.70 0.94 28.07
CA GLU A 2 -7.97 1.11 26.81
C GLU A 2 -6.71 0.23 26.74
N GLN A 3 -6.02 0.03 27.85
CA GLN A 3 -4.87 -0.88 27.97
C GLN A 3 -5.22 -2.33 27.66
N VAL A 4 -6.34 -2.86 28.15
CA VAL A 4 -6.79 -4.24 27.88
C VAL A 4 -7.10 -4.44 26.40
N ARG A 5 -7.66 -3.42 25.75
CA ARG A 5 -7.91 -3.41 24.31
C ARG A 5 -6.62 -3.41 23.49
N MET A 6 -5.63 -2.63 23.91
CA MET A 6 -4.33 -2.53 23.25
C MET A 6 -3.53 -3.82 23.38
N GLU A 7 -3.55 -4.47 24.56
CA GLU A 7 -2.90 -5.76 24.78
C GLU A 7 -3.56 -6.90 23.99
N ALA A 8 -4.90 -6.92 23.92
CA ALA A 8 -5.63 -7.89 23.11
C ALA A 8 -5.27 -7.75 21.62
N THR A 9 -5.31 -6.53 21.09
CA THR A 9 -4.94 -6.23 19.70
C THR A 9 -3.49 -6.61 19.39
N ARG A 10 -2.57 -6.41 20.33
CA ARG A 10 -1.16 -6.80 20.18
C ARG A 10 -0.99 -8.33 20.17
N ARG A 11 -1.72 -9.05 21.04
CA ARG A 11 -1.68 -10.51 21.10
C ARG A 11 -2.23 -11.14 19.83
N ASP A 12 -3.35 -10.64 19.34
CA ASP A 12 -3.97 -11.10 18.09
C ASP A 12 -3.06 -10.83 16.89
N PHE A 13 -2.38 -9.69 16.88
CA PHE A 13 -1.40 -9.38 15.86
C PHE A 13 -0.25 -10.39 15.83
N VAL A 14 0.37 -10.70 16.98
CA VAL A 14 1.47 -11.67 17.06
C VAL A 14 1.01 -13.06 16.63
N ALA A 15 -0.18 -13.50 17.04
CA ALA A 15 -0.73 -14.78 16.65
C ALA A 15 -0.98 -14.86 15.14
N ASN A 16 -1.54 -13.81 14.53
CA ASN A 16 -1.79 -13.72 13.10
C ASN A 16 -0.48 -13.68 12.30
N VAL A 17 0.53 -12.91 12.74
CA VAL A 17 1.87 -12.89 12.14
C VAL A 17 2.47 -14.29 12.13
N SER A 18 2.44 -14.99 13.28
CA SER A 18 2.98 -16.34 13.39
C SER A 18 2.30 -17.31 12.43
N HIS A 19 0.97 -17.23 12.31
CA HIS A 19 0.19 -18.08 11.41
C HIS A 19 0.50 -17.77 9.94
N GLU A 20 0.52 -16.49 9.55
CA GLU A 20 0.78 -16.06 8.18
C GLU A 20 2.23 -16.30 7.72
N LEU A 21 3.20 -16.34 8.65
CA LEU A 21 4.58 -16.73 8.37
C LEU A 21 4.75 -18.24 8.24
N LYS A 22 4.02 -19.05 9.02
CA LYS A 22 4.10 -20.51 8.95
C LYS A 22 3.63 -21.07 7.60
N THR A 23 2.63 -20.46 6.99
CA THR A 23 2.05 -20.94 5.71
C THR A 23 3.07 -20.95 4.58
N PRO A 24 3.77 -19.86 4.23
CA PRO A 24 4.79 -19.87 3.17
C PRO A 24 6.00 -20.74 3.54
N VAL A 25 6.39 -20.81 4.80
CA VAL A 25 7.50 -21.67 5.26
C VAL A 25 7.13 -23.15 5.06
N GLY A 26 5.92 -23.56 5.42
CA GLY A 26 5.43 -24.93 5.19
C GLY A 26 5.34 -25.25 3.70
N ALA A 27 4.87 -24.32 2.88
CA ALA A 27 4.84 -24.50 1.43
C ALA A 27 6.24 -24.65 0.83
N MET A 28 7.22 -23.85 1.27
CA MET A 28 8.61 -24.00 0.83
C MET A 28 9.22 -25.35 1.22
N SER A 29 8.92 -25.86 2.42
CA SER A 29 9.39 -27.18 2.87
C SER A 29 8.85 -28.28 1.94
N LEU A 30 7.55 -28.29 1.66
CA LEU A 30 6.93 -29.27 0.76
C LEU A 30 7.48 -29.18 -0.67
N LEU A 31 7.70 -27.95 -1.17
CA LEU A 31 8.29 -27.74 -2.49
C LEU A 31 9.74 -28.19 -2.56
N ALA A 32 10.51 -28.02 -1.48
CA ALA A 32 11.88 -28.51 -1.39
C ALA A 32 11.94 -30.05 -1.36
N GLU A 33 11.02 -30.71 -0.66
CA GLU A 33 10.88 -32.19 -0.70
C GLU A 33 10.55 -32.65 -2.12
N ALA A 34 9.60 -32.02 -2.79
CA ALA A 34 9.26 -32.32 -4.19
C ALA A 34 10.43 -32.12 -5.16
N LEU A 35 11.28 -31.11 -4.91
CA LEU A 35 12.52 -30.90 -5.66
C LEU A 35 13.49 -32.08 -5.50
N LEU A 36 13.67 -32.57 -4.28
CA LEU A 36 14.57 -33.70 -4.00
C LEU A 36 14.05 -34.99 -4.64
N GLU A 37 12.74 -35.22 -4.61
CA GLU A 37 12.12 -36.39 -5.25
C GLU A 37 12.16 -36.34 -6.78
N SER A 38 12.24 -35.15 -7.37
CA SER A 38 12.23 -34.92 -8.82
C SER A 38 13.60 -34.56 -9.37
N ALA A 39 14.68 -34.85 -8.64
CA ALA A 39 16.06 -34.42 -9.00
C ALA A 39 16.50 -34.83 -10.42
N ASP A 40 15.99 -35.95 -10.92
CA ASP A 40 16.31 -36.48 -12.23
C ASP A 40 15.44 -35.94 -13.38
N ASP A 41 14.43 -35.09 -13.04
CA ASP A 41 13.55 -34.43 -14.02
C ASP A 41 13.76 -32.92 -14.04
N PRO A 42 14.49 -32.36 -15.03
CA PRO A 42 14.82 -30.94 -15.09
C PRO A 42 13.58 -30.02 -15.16
N ASP A 43 12.49 -30.48 -15.76
CA ASP A 43 11.28 -29.65 -15.89
C ASP A 43 10.55 -29.55 -14.56
N SER A 44 10.43 -30.64 -13.82
CA SER A 44 9.92 -30.64 -12.45
C SER A 44 10.80 -29.81 -11.51
N VAL A 45 12.13 -29.92 -11.63
CA VAL A 45 13.06 -29.10 -10.83
C VAL A 45 12.85 -27.61 -11.08
N ARG A 46 12.72 -27.19 -12.35
CA ARG A 46 12.43 -25.78 -12.68
C ARG A 46 11.07 -25.33 -12.16
N HIS A 47 10.06 -26.17 -12.27
CA HIS A 47 8.72 -25.87 -11.81
C HIS A 47 8.66 -25.66 -10.29
N PHE A 48 9.14 -26.61 -9.51
CA PHE A 48 9.14 -26.53 -8.04
C PHE A 48 10.12 -25.48 -7.53
N GLY A 49 11.30 -25.37 -8.15
CA GLY A 49 12.28 -24.33 -7.82
C GLY A 49 11.75 -22.91 -8.04
N GLY A 50 11.05 -22.68 -9.14
CA GLY A 50 10.37 -21.42 -9.41
C GLY A 50 9.33 -21.06 -8.34
N LYS A 51 8.58 -22.05 -7.86
CA LYS A 51 7.62 -21.87 -6.76
C LYS A 51 8.30 -21.55 -5.42
N VAL A 52 9.43 -22.20 -5.11
CA VAL A 52 10.22 -21.88 -3.91
C VAL A 52 10.70 -20.43 -3.94
N VAL A 53 11.22 -19.98 -5.08
CA VAL A 53 11.65 -18.59 -5.27
C VAL A 53 10.48 -17.62 -5.08
N ALA A 54 9.31 -17.92 -5.62
CA ALA A 54 8.12 -17.08 -5.45
C ALA A 54 7.67 -16.98 -3.99
N GLU A 55 7.61 -18.09 -3.27
CA GLU A 55 7.25 -18.09 -1.82
C GLU A 55 8.31 -17.38 -0.98
N SER A 56 9.59 -17.54 -1.30
CA SER A 56 10.68 -16.82 -0.61
C SER A 56 10.57 -15.30 -0.77
N LYS A 57 10.30 -14.82 -2.00
CA LYS A 57 10.06 -13.39 -2.27
C LYS A 57 8.84 -12.87 -1.50
N ARG A 58 7.76 -13.64 -1.49
CA ARG A 58 6.53 -13.29 -0.75
C ARG A 58 6.81 -13.17 0.74
N LEU A 59 7.56 -14.11 1.32
CA LEU A 59 7.96 -14.07 2.73
C LEU A 59 8.82 -12.84 3.03
N GLY A 60 9.80 -12.53 2.18
CA GLY A 60 10.64 -11.35 2.30
C GLY A 60 9.83 -10.04 2.29
N ASN A 61 8.87 -9.92 1.38
CA ASN A 61 7.96 -8.77 1.33
C ASN A 61 7.14 -8.64 2.62
N MET A 62 6.59 -9.76 3.11
CA MET A 62 5.82 -9.78 4.35
C MET A 62 6.64 -9.32 5.55
N VAL A 63 7.89 -9.76 5.68
CA VAL A 63 8.80 -9.34 6.75
C VAL A 63 9.07 -7.84 6.66
N THR A 64 9.35 -7.32 5.48
CA THR A 64 9.58 -5.89 5.25
C THR A 64 8.35 -5.05 5.64
N GLU A 65 7.16 -5.48 5.24
CA GLU A 65 5.91 -4.81 5.59
C GLU A 65 5.60 -4.86 7.09
N LEU A 66 5.90 -5.99 7.75
CA LEU A 66 5.75 -6.13 9.21
C LEU A 66 6.66 -5.17 9.97
N ILE A 67 7.92 -5.01 9.51
CA ILE A 67 8.86 -4.06 10.10
C ILE A 67 8.34 -2.63 9.92
N ALA A 68 7.89 -2.27 8.73
CA ALA A 68 7.30 -0.96 8.45
C ALA A 68 6.10 -0.67 9.35
N LEU A 69 5.17 -1.64 9.45
CA LEU A 69 3.97 -1.52 10.29
C LEU A 69 4.34 -1.40 11.78
N SER A 70 5.32 -2.15 12.26
CA SER A 70 5.81 -2.06 13.64
C SER A 70 6.37 -0.68 13.97
N ARG A 71 7.13 -0.07 13.06
CA ARG A 71 7.65 1.29 13.22
C ARG A 71 6.54 2.34 13.26
N LEU A 72 5.55 2.21 12.38
CA LEU A 72 4.41 3.12 12.31
C LEU A 72 3.53 3.07 13.56
N GLN A 73 3.43 1.93 14.22
CA GLN A 73 2.64 1.77 15.45
C GLN A 73 3.33 2.30 16.70
N GLY A 74 4.66 2.34 16.73
CA GLY A 74 5.45 2.86 17.84
C GLY A 74 5.61 4.37 17.86
N ALA A 75 5.27 5.06 16.76
CA ALA A 75 5.41 6.50 16.62
C ALA A 75 4.04 7.18 16.79
N GLU A 76 3.82 7.87 17.92
CA GLU A 76 2.64 8.74 18.10
C GLU A 76 2.68 9.93 17.14
N LYS A 77 3.85 10.37 16.71
CA LYS A 77 4.07 11.37 15.64
C LYS A 77 5.37 11.06 14.90
N LEU A 78 5.38 11.30 13.59
CA LEU A 78 6.61 11.25 12.81
C LEU A 78 7.53 12.40 13.27
N PRO A 79 8.81 12.11 13.63
CA PRO A 79 9.66 13.11 14.26
C PRO A 79 10.14 14.21 13.29
N ASP A 80 10.26 13.91 12.00
CA ASP A 80 10.86 14.80 11.00
C ASP A 80 9.93 14.88 9.77
N LEU A 81 8.95 15.79 9.83
CA LEU A 81 8.12 16.10 8.67
C LEU A 81 8.81 17.17 7.83
N GLU A 82 8.95 16.91 6.54
CA GLU A 82 9.50 17.82 5.55
C GLU A 82 8.42 18.25 4.55
N VAL A 83 8.67 19.34 3.85
CA VAL A 83 7.85 19.72 2.70
C VAL A 83 8.13 18.75 1.57
N VAL A 84 7.12 18.05 1.13
CA VAL A 84 7.20 16.97 0.12
C VAL A 84 6.43 17.38 -1.12
N ASP A 85 7.09 17.30 -2.27
CA ASP A 85 6.46 17.48 -3.58
C ASP A 85 5.57 16.28 -3.92
N VAL A 86 4.29 16.57 -4.12
CA VAL A 86 3.26 15.55 -4.42
C VAL A 86 3.55 14.84 -5.75
N ASP A 87 4.05 15.54 -6.73
CA ASP A 87 4.35 14.98 -8.05
C ASP A 87 5.50 13.97 -7.96
N THR A 88 6.50 14.22 -7.12
CA THR A 88 7.58 13.28 -6.82
C THR A 88 7.04 12.01 -6.18
N VAL A 89 6.15 12.12 -5.21
CA VAL A 89 5.52 10.96 -4.56
C VAL A 89 4.79 10.07 -5.57
N VAL A 90 4.00 10.67 -6.46
CA VAL A 90 3.27 9.94 -7.51
C VAL A 90 4.24 9.23 -8.45
N ASN A 91 5.27 9.92 -8.94
CA ASN A 91 6.24 9.36 -9.87
C ASN A 91 7.00 8.18 -9.27
N GLU A 92 7.50 8.31 -8.04
CA GLU A 92 8.21 7.23 -7.35
C GLU A 92 7.29 6.03 -7.06
N ALA A 93 6.05 6.26 -6.67
CA ALA A 93 5.09 5.18 -6.43
C ALA A 93 4.74 4.43 -7.72
N MET A 94 4.61 5.14 -8.84
CA MET A 94 4.40 4.53 -10.15
C MET A 94 5.62 3.72 -10.59
N ASP A 95 6.83 4.24 -10.40
CA ASP A 95 8.07 3.53 -10.73
C ASP A 95 8.21 2.21 -9.93
N ARG A 96 7.90 2.23 -8.66
CA ARG A 96 7.88 1.01 -7.81
C ARG A 96 6.87 -0.04 -8.28
N SER A 97 5.80 0.39 -8.92
CA SER A 97 4.71 -0.49 -9.38
C SER A 97 4.87 -0.94 -10.83
N LYS A 98 5.85 -0.42 -11.55
CA LYS A 98 6.04 -0.64 -12.98
C LYS A 98 6.19 -2.11 -13.34
N LEU A 99 7.05 -2.84 -12.64
CA LEU A 99 7.27 -4.26 -12.90
C LEU A 99 6.02 -5.11 -12.64
N ALA A 100 5.28 -4.80 -11.56
CA ALA A 100 4.03 -5.49 -11.24
C ALA A 100 2.97 -5.23 -12.32
N ALA A 101 2.87 -4.01 -12.83
CA ALA A 101 1.96 -3.64 -13.92
C ALA A 101 2.33 -4.37 -15.23
N GLU A 102 3.59 -4.38 -15.60
CA GLU A 102 4.10 -5.09 -16.80
C GLU A 102 3.80 -6.59 -16.72
N ASN A 103 4.07 -7.23 -15.58
CA ASN A 103 3.81 -8.65 -15.37
C ASN A 103 2.31 -9.00 -15.40
N ALA A 104 1.47 -8.09 -15.00
CA ALA A 104 0.01 -8.24 -15.02
C ALA A 104 -0.62 -7.82 -16.37
N GLY A 105 0.14 -7.23 -17.29
CA GLY A 105 -0.38 -6.68 -18.55
C GLY A 105 -1.33 -5.49 -18.33
N ILE A 106 -1.14 -4.73 -17.27
CA ILE A 106 -2.00 -3.60 -16.89
C ILE A 106 -1.28 -2.28 -17.10
N SER A 107 -1.96 -1.34 -17.77
CA SER A 107 -1.49 0.02 -17.92
C SER A 107 -1.86 0.85 -16.69
N VAL A 108 -0.86 1.51 -16.09
CA VAL A 108 -1.08 2.49 -15.02
C VAL A 108 -0.88 3.88 -15.60
N THR A 109 -1.91 4.70 -15.52
CA THR A 109 -1.91 6.07 -16.05
C THR A 109 -2.01 7.10 -14.94
N THR A 110 -1.50 8.29 -15.16
CA THR A 110 -1.61 9.40 -14.21
C THR A 110 -2.09 10.67 -14.90
N ASP A 111 -2.61 11.59 -14.12
CA ASP A 111 -2.97 12.95 -14.54
C ASP A 111 -1.73 13.87 -14.67
N HIS A 112 -1.98 15.16 -14.90
CA HIS A 112 -0.92 16.15 -15.05
C HIS A 112 -0.26 16.50 -13.71
N PRO A 113 1.02 16.91 -13.72
CA PRO A 113 1.68 17.48 -12.55
C PRO A 113 0.86 18.60 -11.92
N SER A 114 0.83 18.65 -10.60
CA SER A 114 -0.04 19.56 -9.84
C SER A 114 0.69 20.74 -9.21
N GLY A 115 2.00 20.58 -8.92
CA GLY A 115 2.78 21.52 -8.13
C GLY A 115 2.35 21.61 -6.67
N LEU A 116 1.53 20.66 -6.19
CA LEU A 116 1.06 20.60 -4.82
C LEU A 116 2.14 20.07 -3.88
N GLU A 117 2.10 20.50 -2.64
CA GLU A 117 3.01 20.09 -1.58
C GLU A 117 2.24 19.63 -0.34
N VAL A 118 2.83 18.73 0.42
CA VAL A 118 2.34 18.25 1.71
C VAL A 118 3.47 18.28 2.73
N LEU A 119 3.14 18.31 4.01
CA LEU A 119 4.10 18.13 5.08
C LEU A 119 4.10 16.67 5.49
N GLY A 120 5.23 15.98 5.29
CA GLY A 120 5.25 14.54 5.53
C GLY A 120 6.62 13.90 5.43
N ASP A 121 6.62 12.57 5.47
CA ASP A 121 7.75 11.69 5.16
C ASP A 121 7.56 11.13 3.75
N GLN A 122 8.42 11.54 2.81
CA GLN A 122 8.30 11.16 1.41
C GLN A 122 8.33 9.64 1.23
N ALA A 123 9.22 8.93 1.91
CA ALA A 123 9.36 7.48 1.76
C ALA A 123 8.10 6.73 2.22
N LEU A 124 7.48 7.17 3.30
CA LEU A 124 6.22 6.61 3.80
C LEU A 124 5.05 6.91 2.88
N LEU A 125 4.94 8.14 2.37
CA LEU A 125 3.90 8.52 1.43
C LEU A 125 4.01 7.73 0.11
N VAL A 126 5.23 7.57 -0.41
CA VAL A 126 5.49 6.72 -1.59
C VAL A 126 5.10 5.27 -1.32
N THR A 127 5.44 4.74 -0.14
CA THR A 127 5.07 3.37 0.24
C THR A 127 3.55 3.19 0.32
N ALA A 128 2.84 4.14 0.93
CA ALA A 128 1.38 4.09 1.01
C ALA A 128 0.74 4.11 -0.38
N LEU A 129 1.15 5.04 -1.24
CA LEU A 129 0.60 5.15 -2.59
C LEU A 129 0.95 3.95 -3.46
N ALA A 130 2.19 3.44 -3.38
CA ALA A 130 2.60 2.22 -4.08
C ALA A 130 1.77 1.00 -3.66
N ASN A 131 1.44 0.87 -2.37
CA ASN A 131 0.55 -0.19 -1.89
C ASN A 131 -0.86 -0.09 -2.48
N LEU A 132 -1.40 1.12 -2.62
CA LEU A 132 -2.70 1.33 -3.27
C LEU A 132 -2.64 0.96 -4.76
N ILE A 133 -1.58 1.34 -5.46
CA ILE A 133 -1.40 1.02 -6.89
C ILE A 133 -1.24 -0.49 -7.09
N GLN A 134 -0.42 -1.15 -6.29
CA GLN A 134 -0.22 -2.60 -6.39
C GLN A 134 -1.50 -3.37 -6.09
N ASN A 135 -2.28 -2.91 -5.12
CA ASN A 135 -3.60 -3.47 -4.83
C ASN A 135 -4.55 -3.31 -6.03
N ALA A 136 -4.59 -2.14 -6.66
CA ALA A 136 -5.39 -1.89 -7.85
C ALA A 136 -4.97 -2.80 -9.03
N ILE A 137 -3.67 -2.99 -9.25
CA ILE A 137 -3.14 -3.91 -10.27
C ILE A 137 -3.59 -5.35 -9.99
N ALA A 138 -3.48 -5.81 -8.75
CA ALA A 138 -3.81 -7.18 -8.36
C ALA A 138 -5.29 -7.53 -8.55
N TYR A 139 -6.18 -6.57 -8.37
CA TYR A 139 -7.64 -6.78 -8.45
C TYR A 139 -8.29 -6.19 -9.70
N SER A 140 -7.51 -5.57 -10.58
CA SER A 140 -8.01 -5.10 -11.88
C SER A 140 -8.43 -6.26 -12.77
N SER A 141 -9.41 -6.02 -13.65
CA SER A 141 -9.77 -6.97 -14.69
C SER A 141 -8.72 -6.99 -15.79
N ASP A 142 -8.62 -8.11 -16.53
CA ASP A 142 -7.64 -8.29 -17.58
C ASP A 142 -7.62 -7.12 -18.58
N GLY A 143 -6.45 -6.48 -18.71
CA GLY A 143 -6.25 -5.34 -19.62
C GLY A 143 -6.94 -4.02 -19.22
N ALA A 144 -7.69 -3.98 -18.12
CA ALA A 144 -8.32 -2.74 -17.65
C ALA A 144 -7.28 -1.82 -17.01
N PRO A 145 -7.24 -0.52 -17.38
CA PRO A 145 -6.25 0.40 -16.84
C PRO A 145 -6.51 0.74 -15.38
N VAL A 146 -5.42 1.00 -14.65
CA VAL A 146 -5.43 1.62 -13.33
C VAL A 146 -5.08 3.09 -13.51
N SER A 147 -5.82 3.99 -12.89
CA SER A 147 -5.55 5.42 -12.91
C SER A 147 -5.15 5.94 -11.55
N VAL A 148 -4.14 6.80 -11.54
CA VAL A 148 -3.64 7.52 -10.36
C VAL A 148 -3.85 9.00 -10.60
N SER A 149 -4.54 9.68 -9.70
CA SER A 149 -4.78 11.12 -9.78
C SER A 149 -4.43 11.84 -8.49
N ARG A 150 -4.19 13.14 -8.59
CA ARG A 150 -3.90 14.03 -7.47
C ARG A 150 -4.67 15.32 -7.63
N ALA A 151 -5.24 15.81 -6.56
CA ALA A 151 -5.97 17.07 -6.57
C ALA A 151 -6.00 17.71 -5.18
N LEU A 152 -6.06 19.03 -5.14
CA LEU A 152 -6.40 19.75 -3.92
C LEU A 152 -7.91 19.66 -3.67
N ARG A 153 -8.29 19.19 -2.49
CA ARG A 153 -9.69 19.13 -2.03
C ARG A 153 -9.80 19.76 -0.65
N GLY A 154 -10.32 20.97 -0.61
CA GLY A 154 -10.26 21.80 0.60
C GLY A 154 -8.81 22.05 1.00
N ASP A 155 -8.48 21.71 2.24
CA ASP A 155 -7.13 21.86 2.80
C ASP A 155 -6.28 20.60 2.66
N ASN A 156 -6.74 19.62 1.89
CA ASN A 156 -6.03 18.34 1.72
C ASN A 156 -5.65 18.09 0.27
N VAL A 157 -4.53 17.41 0.08
CA VAL A 157 -4.19 16.76 -1.18
C VAL A 157 -4.81 15.37 -1.19
N ALA A 158 -5.60 15.07 -2.20
CA ALA A 158 -6.19 13.76 -2.42
C ALA A 158 -5.42 13.01 -3.51
N PHE A 159 -4.86 11.85 -3.15
CA PHE A 159 -4.31 10.87 -4.08
C PHE A 159 -5.36 9.79 -4.30
N ALA A 160 -5.88 9.66 -5.51
CA ALA A 160 -6.89 8.67 -5.82
C ALA A 160 -6.34 7.59 -6.77
N VAL A 161 -6.52 6.33 -6.41
CA VAL A 161 -6.16 5.17 -7.23
C VAL A 161 -7.43 4.43 -7.57
N THR A 162 -7.73 4.35 -8.85
CA THR A 162 -8.96 3.74 -9.38
C THR A 162 -8.64 2.54 -10.26
N ASP A 163 -9.28 1.41 -9.96
CA ASP A 163 -9.28 0.21 -10.77
C ASP A 163 -10.68 -0.08 -11.33
N ARG A 164 -10.72 -0.90 -12.37
CA ARG A 164 -11.93 -1.44 -12.98
C ARG A 164 -12.00 -2.95 -12.77
N GLY A 165 -11.79 -3.36 -11.52
CA GLY A 165 -11.72 -4.74 -11.12
C GLY A 165 -13.04 -5.28 -10.61
N ILE A 166 -12.92 -6.32 -9.78
CA ILE A 166 -14.07 -7.06 -9.22
C ILE A 166 -14.92 -6.23 -8.25
N GLY A 167 -14.39 -5.13 -7.71
CA GLY A 167 -15.02 -4.38 -6.64
C GLY A 167 -15.02 -5.13 -5.30
N ILE A 168 -15.53 -4.47 -4.27
CA ILE A 168 -15.55 -4.97 -2.89
C ILE A 168 -16.98 -4.91 -2.37
N ALA A 169 -17.47 -6.02 -1.83
CA ALA A 169 -18.78 -6.08 -1.20
C ALA A 169 -18.88 -5.14 -0.01
N LYS A 170 -20.04 -4.54 0.23
CA LYS A 170 -20.25 -3.57 1.33
C LYS A 170 -19.81 -4.07 2.70
N GLY A 171 -20.06 -5.36 2.99
CA GLY A 171 -19.67 -5.98 4.27
C GLY A 171 -18.17 -6.10 4.48
N ASP A 172 -17.36 -6.03 3.41
CA ASP A 172 -15.92 -6.16 3.47
C ASP A 172 -15.17 -4.82 3.36
N GLN A 173 -15.86 -3.72 3.00
CA GLN A 173 -15.23 -2.43 2.72
C GLN A 173 -14.52 -1.80 3.94
N GLU A 174 -15.01 -2.02 5.15
CA GLU A 174 -14.31 -1.60 6.36
C GLU A 174 -13.16 -2.55 6.71
N ARG A 175 -13.36 -3.85 6.46
CA ARG A 175 -12.43 -4.90 6.81
C ARG A 175 -11.20 -4.98 5.92
N VAL A 176 -11.25 -4.45 4.69
CA VAL A 176 -10.08 -4.47 3.78
C VAL A 176 -8.87 -3.73 4.33
N PHE A 177 -9.05 -2.85 5.31
CA PHE A 177 -7.98 -2.14 6.01
C PHE A 177 -7.46 -2.90 7.24
N GLU A 178 -8.10 -4.01 7.62
CA GLU A 178 -7.61 -4.89 8.70
C GLU A 178 -6.35 -5.61 8.24
N ARG A 179 -5.46 -5.87 9.19
CA ARG A 179 -4.22 -6.61 8.93
C ARG A 179 -4.53 -8.03 8.49
N PHE A 180 -3.86 -8.52 7.44
CA PHE A 180 -4.01 -9.86 6.88
C PHE A 180 -5.39 -10.17 6.30
N PHE A 181 -6.30 -9.21 6.27
CA PHE A 181 -7.60 -9.42 5.66
C PHE A 181 -7.48 -9.52 4.13
N ARG A 182 -8.19 -10.47 3.55
CA ARG A 182 -8.24 -10.73 2.11
C ARG A 182 -9.64 -11.20 1.74
N VAL A 183 -10.26 -10.53 0.79
CA VAL A 183 -11.57 -10.91 0.25
C VAL A 183 -11.49 -12.27 -0.45
N ASP A 184 -10.44 -12.48 -1.25
CA ASP A 184 -10.16 -13.74 -1.95
C ASP A 184 -8.72 -14.21 -1.64
N LYS A 185 -8.62 -15.22 -0.77
CA LYS A 185 -7.32 -15.78 -0.36
C LYS A 185 -6.58 -16.47 -1.50
N ALA A 186 -7.30 -17.10 -2.45
CA ALA A 186 -6.69 -17.83 -3.54
C ALA A 186 -6.07 -16.87 -4.57
N ARG A 187 -6.83 -15.86 -5.01
CA ARG A 187 -6.35 -14.83 -5.93
C ARG A 187 -5.21 -14.03 -5.33
N SER A 188 -5.31 -13.66 -4.08
CA SER A 188 -4.28 -12.91 -3.36
C SER A 188 -2.97 -13.69 -3.21
N ARG A 189 -3.01 -15.03 -3.08
CA ARG A 189 -1.80 -15.86 -3.11
C ARG A 189 -1.15 -15.88 -4.48
N ALA A 190 -1.93 -15.98 -5.54
CA ALA A 190 -1.43 -15.97 -6.92
C ALA A 190 -0.73 -14.66 -7.27
N THR A 191 -1.19 -13.53 -6.73
CA THR A 191 -0.62 -12.20 -6.95
C THR A 191 0.46 -11.81 -5.93
N GLY A 192 0.80 -12.70 -4.98
CA GLY A 192 1.83 -12.44 -3.95
C GLY A 192 1.39 -11.47 -2.84
N GLY A 193 0.10 -11.19 -2.71
CA GLY A 193 -0.44 -10.28 -1.69
C GLY A 193 -0.22 -10.77 -0.26
N THR A 194 0.15 -9.86 0.64
CA THR A 194 0.41 -10.13 2.05
C THR A 194 -0.81 -9.89 2.94
N GLY A 195 -1.74 -9.02 2.50
CA GLY A 195 -2.86 -8.53 3.30
C GLY A 195 -2.46 -7.41 4.27
N LEU A 196 -1.25 -6.86 4.17
CA LEU A 196 -0.74 -5.77 5.02
C LEU A 196 -0.72 -4.41 4.34
N GLY A 197 -0.71 -4.36 3.01
CA GLY A 197 -0.50 -3.13 2.25
C GLY A 197 -1.52 -2.03 2.54
N LEU A 198 -2.82 -2.36 2.63
CA LEU A 198 -3.88 -1.39 2.95
C LEU A 198 -3.82 -0.94 4.42
N ALA A 199 -3.47 -1.83 5.35
CA ALA A 199 -3.25 -1.47 6.75
C ALA A 199 -2.07 -0.49 6.89
N ILE A 200 -0.98 -0.70 6.16
CA ILE A 200 0.16 0.23 6.11
C ILE A 200 -0.27 1.58 5.58
N ALA A 201 -0.98 1.64 4.45
CA ALA A 201 -1.49 2.89 3.88
C ALA A 201 -2.37 3.66 4.87
N LYS A 202 -3.24 2.97 5.61
CA LYS A 202 -4.08 3.56 6.66
C LYS A 202 -3.25 4.16 7.81
N HIS A 203 -2.22 3.45 8.27
CA HIS A 203 -1.33 3.96 9.32
C HIS A 203 -0.50 5.15 8.86
N VAL A 204 0.01 5.12 7.63
CA VAL A 204 0.72 6.27 7.04
C VAL A 204 -0.20 7.48 6.99
N ALA A 205 -1.44 7.33 6.52
CA ALA A 205 -2.42 8.41 6.51
C ALA A 205 -2.65 9.00 7.90
N ALA A 206 -2.87 8.15 8.90
CA ALA A 206 -3.10 8.58 10.29
C ALA A 206 -1.90 9.33 10.87
N ASN A 207 -0.67 8.85 10.62
CA ASN A 207 0.56 9.49 11.11
C ASN A 207 0.84 10.85 10.43
N HIS A 208 0.23 11.09 9.27
CA HIS A 208 0.30 12.37 8.55
C HIS A 208 -0.93 13.27 8.80
N ASN A 209 -1.73 13.00 9.83
CA ASN A 209 -3.00 13.69 10.12
C ASN A 209 -4.00 13.66 8.95
N GLY A 210 -3.90 12.64 8.14
CA GLY A 210 -4.75 12.41 6.98
C GLY A 210 -5.71 11.25 7.19
N SER A 211 -6.31 10.82 6.10
CA SER A 211 -7.27 9.71 6.08
C SER A 211 -7.18 8.93 4.77
N ILE A 212 -7.75 7.72 4.80
CA ILE A 212 -7.95 6.91 3.61
C ILE A 212 -9.43 6.55 3.51
N SER A 213 -9.99 6.65 2.32
CA SER A 213 -11.37 6.31 2.03
C SER A 213 -11.47 5.35 0.85
N LEU A 214 -12.56 4.64 0.79
CA LEU A 214 -12.87 3.66 -0.25
C LEU A 214 -14.25 3.92 -0.82
N TRP A 215 -14.33 4.06 -2.14
CA TRP A 215 -15.53 3.85 -2.91
C TRP A 215 -15.39 2.55 -3.71
N SER A 216 -16.37 1.67 -3.64
CA SER A 216 -16.35 0.43 -4.41
C SER A 216 -17.75 -0.06 -4.74
N LYS A 217 -17.87 -0.68 -5.90
CA LYS A 217 -19.07 -1.36 -6.35
C LYS A 217 -18.68 -2.68 -7.00
N LEU A 218 -19.28 -3.77 -6.55
CA LEU A 218 -19.09 -5.10 -7.12
C LEU A 218 -19.32 -5.09 -8.64
N GLY A 219 -18.40 -5.71 -9.37
CA GLY A 219 -18.42 -5.80 -10.83
C GLY A 219 -18.03 -4.51 -11.57
N THR A 220 -17.77 -3.41 -10.86
CA THR A 220 -17.40 -2.11 -11.45
C THR A 220 -15.96 -1.74 -11.16
N GLY A 221 -15.51 -1.91 -9.93
CA GLY A 221 -14.16 -1.56 -9.47
C GLY A 221 -14.15 -0.81 -8.16
N SER A 222 -12.99 -0.24 -7.85
CA SER A 222 -12.74 0.46 -6.59
C SER A 222 -11.92 1.71 -6.80
N THR A 223 -12.14 2.71 -5.95
CA THR A 223 -11.30 3.90 -5.82
C THR A 223 -10.89 4.05 -4.36
N PHE A 224 -9.58 3.97 -4.11
CA PHE A 224 -8.97 4.30 -2.83
C PHE A 224 -8.44 5.72 -2.89
N THR A 225 -8.79 6.54 -1.92
CA THR A 225 -8.35 7.93 -1.82
C THR A 225 -7.59 8.17 -0.53
N LEU A 226 -6.30 8.49 -0.67
CA LEU A 226 -5.43 8.92 0.41
C LEU A 226 -5.49 10.45 0.49
N GLN A 227 -5.90 11.00 1.62
CA GLN A 227 -5.95 12.44 1.86
C GLN A 227 -4.91 12.83 2.90
N ILE A 228 -4.05 13.78 2.54
CA ILE A 228 -2.98 14.32 3.38
C ILE A 228 -3.15 15.84 3.43
N PRO A 229 -3.03 16.50 4.60
CA PRO A 229 -3.08 17.95 4.69
C PRO A 229 -2.09 18.61 3.73
N ALA A 230 -2.58 19.55 2.91
CA ALA A 230 -1.75 20.29 2.00
C ALA A 230 -0.82 21.24 2.77
N TYR A 231 0.39 21.44 2.24
CA TYR A 231 1.28 22.48 2.70
C TYR A 231 1.09 23.72 1.83
N PHE A 232 0.97 24.87 2.46
CA PHE A 232 0.93 26.18 1.82
C PHE A 232 2.07 27.00 2.44
N GLU A 233 2.93 27.57 1.60
CA GLU A 233 3.86 28.60 2.09
C GLU A 233 3.05 29.76 2.66
N GLU A 234 3.30 30.12 3.92
CA GLU A 234 2.81 31.39 4.45
C GLU A 234 3.49 32.51 3.65
N GLU A 235 2.71 33.27 2.88
CA GLU A 235 3.21 34.51 2.30
C GLU A 235 3.63 35.41 3.46
N ASP A 236 4.94 35.62 3.64
CA ASP A 236 5.47 36.61 4.56
C ASP A 236 4.84 37.98 4.21
N ASP A 237 3.90 38.42 5.03
CA ASP A 237 3.25 39.72 4.96
C ASP A 237 4.25 40.82 5.39
N ALA A 238 5.41 40.87 4.73
CA ALA A 238 6.50 41.80 4.96
C ALA A 238 6.40 43.06 4.08
N SER A 239 5.21 43.39 3.52
CA SER A 239 5.07 44.53 2.63
C SER A 239 4.08 45.63 3.07
N VAL A 240 3.76 45.73 4.38
CA VAL A 240 2.85 46.79 4.89
C VAL A 240 3.50 47.74 5.91
N THR A 241 4.80 47.94 5.92
CA THR A 241 5.40 48.89 6.88
C THR A 241 6.35 49.92 6.24
N GLU A 242 6.09 50.39 4.99
CA GLU A 242 6.87 51.49 4.38
C GLU A 242 6.02 52.55 3.64
N ARG A 243 4.83 52.89 4.16
CA ARG A 243 4.09 54.06 3.62
C ARG A 243 3.45 54.97 4.67
N GLU A 244 4.04 55.10 5.84
CA GLU A 244 3.68 56.17 6.75
C GLU A 244 4.90 56.86 7.35
N ASN A 245 5.71 57.49 6.52
CA ASN A 245 6.58 58.62 6.92
C ASN A 245 7.16 59.29 5.66
N GLN A 246 6.34 60.11 4.99
CA GLN A 246 6.81 61.28 4.25
C GLN A 246 5.72 62.37 4.31
#